data_9da89c4893ef2b28908c222400173d9e
#
_entry.id   9da89c4893ef2b28908c222400173d9e
#
_cell.length_a   1.000
_cell.length_b   1.000
_cell.length_c   1.000
_cell.angle_alpha   90.00
_cell.angle_beta   90.00
_cell.angle_gamma   90.00
#
_symmetry.space_group_name_H-M   'P 1'
#
loop_
_entity.id
_entity.type
_entity.pdbx_description
1 polymer ?
#
loop_
_entity_poly.entity_id
_entity_poly.type
_entity_poly.pdbx_seq_one_letter_code
_entity_poly.pdbx_strand_id
1 'polypeptide(L)' 'MTETGKICAAVVEFADVQVIGDDGPKVLVRLSEINNGKPVDVAVVVMAPELANILSAKLAEATFEANWGPILRISSN' A
#
# COMPACT_ATOMS: atom_id res chain seq x y z
N MET A 1 15.64 -9.92 20.35
CA MET A 1 15.30 -9.90 19.88
C MET A 1 14.69 -10.16 19.39
N THR A 2 14.52 -10.30 19.36
CA THR A 2 14.05 -10.35 18.97
C THR A 2 13.46 -10.76 18.07
N GLU A 3 12.76 -11.34 17.91
CA GLU A 3 12.17 -11.72 17.05
C GLU A 3 11.58 -10.81 16.27
N THR A 4 12.00 -9.99 16.20
CA THR A 4 11.59 -8.90 15.47
C THR A 4 11.53 -9.12 14.03
N GLY A 5 12.03 -10.09 13.50
CA GLY A 5 11.99 -10.32 12.11
C GLY A 5 10.70 -10.93 11.60
N LYS A 6 9.77 -11.20 12.52
CA LYS A 6 8.58 -11.82 12.09
C LYS A 6 7.60 -10.83 11.56
N ILE A 7 7.37 -10.80 10.29
CA ILE A 7 6.39 -9.94 9.64
C ILE A 7 5.35 -10.83 8.98
N CYS A 8 4.10 -10.61 9.35
CA CYS A 8 3.01 -11.32 8.72
C CYS A 8 2.49 -10.52 7.56
N ALA A 9 2.55 -11.08 6.39
CA ALA A 9 2.06 -10.41 5.20
C ALA A 9 0.61 -10.79 4.96
N ALA A 10 -0.19 -9.84 4.58
CA ALA A 10 -1.58 -10.07 4.22
C ALA A 10 -1.77 -9.66 2.78
N VAL A 11 -2.64 -10.38 2.08
CA VAL A 11 -2.99 -10.02 0.72
C VAL A 11 -4.17 -9.07 0.78
N VAL A 12 -3.96 -7.88 0.22
CA VAL A 12 -4.96 -6.84 0.25
C VAL A 12 -5.63 -6.75 -1.11
N GLU A 13 -6.94 -6.72 -1.11
CA GLU A 13 -7.71 -6.71 -2.34
C GLU A 13 -8.52 -5.44 -2.55
N PHE A 14 -8.54 -4.57 -1.55
CA PHE A 14 -9.28 -3.34 -1.64
C PHE A 14 -8.58 -2.26 -0.83
N ALA A 15 -8.55 -1.07 -1.35
CA ALA A 15 -7.92 0.06 -0.66
C ALA A 15 -8.83 1.28 -0.76
N ASP A 16 -8.89 2.02 0.33
CA ASP A 16 -9.63 3.27 0.37
C ASP A 16 -8.74 4.32 0.98
N VAL A 17 -8.79 5.52 0.46
CA VAL A 17 -7.93 6.61 0.90
C VAL A 17 -8.78 7.84 1.13
N GLN A 18 -8.60 8.51 2.25
CA GLN A 18 -9.33 9.73 2.51
C GLN A 18 -8.48 10.72 3.30
N VAL A 19 -8.89 11.97 3.22
CA VAL A 19 -8.22 13.02 3.96
C VAL A 19 -8.97 13.24 5.26
N ILE A 20 -8.25 13.25 6.34
CA ILE A 20 -8.85 13.48 7.65
C ILE A 20 -8.03 14.53 8.40
N GLY A 21 -8.55 14.97 9.53
CA GLY A 21 -7.83 15.85 10.42
C GLY A 21 -8.30 17.29 10.37
N ASP A 22 -8.67 17.81 11.53
CA ASP A 22 -9.11 19.18 11.65
C ASP A 22 -7.95 20.11 11.86
N ASP A 23 -6.94 19.61 12.54
CA ASP A 23 -5.81 20.38 12.94
C ASP A 23 -4.68 20.31 11.99
N GLY A 24 -4.87 19.89 10.82
CA GLY A 24 -3.85 19.68 9.82
C GLY A 24 -4.19 18.42 9.09
N PRO A 25 -4.22 18.46 7.78
CA PRO A 25 -4.68 17.31 7.00
C PRO A 25 -3.73 16.14 7.12
N LYS A 26 -4.30 14.96 7.23
CA LYS A 26 -3.59 13.70 7.23
C LYS A 26 -4.25 12.80 6.22
N VAL A 27 -3.52 11.81 5.76
CA VAL A 27 -4.04 10.84 4.80
C VAL A 27 -4.28 9.54 5.54
N LEU A 28 -5.50 9.06 5.46
CA LEU A 28 -5.86 7.77 6.05
C LEU A 28 -5.96 6.76 4.94
N VAL A 29 -5.25 5.65 5.08
CA VAL A 29 -5.28 4.57 4.11
C VAL A 29 -5.86 3.34 4.80
N ARG A 30 -6.93 2.82 4.23
CA ARG A 30 -7.58 1.64 4.75
C ARG A 30 -7.38 0.51 3.76
N LEU A 31 -6.77 -0.57 4.21
CA LEU A 31 -6.48 -1.72 3.37
C LEU A 31 -7.34 -2.88 3.83
N SER A 32 -8.00 -3.53 2.89
CA SER A 32 -8.97 -4.56 3.22
C SER A 32 -8.79 -5.78 2.34
N GLU A 33 -9.22 -6.92 2.86
CA GLU A 33 -9.38 -8.09 2.04
C GLU A 33 -10.88 -8.27 1.77
N ILE A 34 -11.20 -8.97 0.73
CA ILE A 34 -12.59 -9.23 0.39
C ILE A 34 -12.98 -10.58 0.96
N ASN A 35 -13.98 -10.58 1.81
CA ASN A 35 -14.43 -11.78 2.47
C ASN A 35 -15.92 -11.91 2.26
N ASN A 36 -16.36 -12.94 1.57
CA ASN A 36 -17.77 -13.14 1.23
C ASN A 36 -18.35 -11.93 0.53
N GLY A 37 -17.58 -11.33 -0.36
CA GLY A 37 -18.05 -10.19 -1.12
C GLY A 37 -18.04 -8.87 -0.38
N LYS A 38 -17.51 -8.86 0.85
CA LYS A 38 -17.47 -7.63 1.65
C LYS A 38 -16.04 -7.32 2.07
N PRO A 39 -15.66 -6.05 2.08
CA PRO A 39 -14.32 -5.68 2.54
C PRO A 39 -14.22 -5.82 4.05
N VAL A 40 -13.13 -6.43 4.48
CA VAL A 40 -12.80 -6.55 5.89
C VAL A 40 -11.44 -5.89 6.10
N ASP A 41 -11.40 -4.92 6.99
CA ASP A 41 -10.18 -4.14 7.19
C ASP A 41 -9.05 -5.01 7.73
N VAL A 42 -7.92 -4.93 7.08
CA VAL A 42 -6.72 -5.62 7.50
C VAL A 42 -5.79 -4.64 8.20
N ALA A 43 -5.74 -3.42 7.72
CA ALA A 43 -4.88 -2.40 8.28
C ALA A 43 -5.45 -1.02 7.99
N VAL A 44 -5.31 -0.13 8.96
CA VAL A 44 -5.67 1.26 8.78
C VAL A 44 -4.47 2.07 9.22
N VAL A 45 -4.00 2.94 8.35
CA VAL A 45 -2.78 3.71 8.59
C VAL A 45 -3.08 5.18 8.35
N VAL A 46 -2.56 6.02 9.23
CA VAL A 46 -2.69 7.47 9.06
C VAL A 46 -1.29 8.03 8.90
N MET A 47 -1.10 8.86 7.90
CA MET A 47 0.22 9.39 7.63
C MET A 47 0.15 10.84 7.21
N ALA A 48 1.27 11.54 7.37
CA ALA A 48 1.38 12.91 6.90
C ALA A 48 1.34 12.93 5.38
N PRO A 49 0.85 14.02 4.79
CA PRO A 49 0.77 14.10 3.33
C PRO A 49 2.12 13.94 2.64
N GLU A 50 3.19 14.40 3.27
CA GLU A 50 4.52 14.26 2.70
C GLU A 50 4.91 12.80 2.55
N LEU A 51 4.61 12.00 3.57
CA LEU A 51 4.91 10.58 3.50
C LEU A 51 4.01 9.89 2.49
N ALA A 52 2.75 10.30 2.43
CA ALA A 52 1.82 9.73 1.45
C ALA A 52 2.32 10.00 0.04
N ASN A 53 2.89 11.16 -0.19
CA ASN A 53 3.43 11.51 -1.49
C ASN A 53 4.62 10.62 -1.86
N ILE A 54 5.50 10.40 -0.89
CA ILE A 54 6.65 9.52 -1.10
C ILE A 54 6.18 8.09 -1.38
N LEU A 55 5.23 7.62 -0.59
CA LEU A 55 4.71 6.27 -0.74
C LEU A 55 4.04 6.10 -2.10
N SER A 56 3.31 7.10 -2.54
CA SER A 56 2.64 7.06 -3.83
C SER A 56 3.66 6.89 -4.96
N ALA A 57 4.77 7.62 -4.89
CA ALA A 57 5.81 7.52 -5.89
C ALA A 57 6.45 6.14 -5.89
N LYS A 58 6.71 5.60 -4.70
CA LYS A 58 7.32 4.28 -4.61
C LYS A 58 6.37 3.18 -5.07
N LEU A 59 5.09 3.33 -4.77
CA LEU A 59 4.09 2.37 -5.23
C LEU A 59 3.98 2.39 -6.75
N ALA A 60 4.01 3.59 -7.34
CA ALA A 60 3.94 3.70 -8.79
C ALA A 60 5.14 3.03 -9.44
N GLU A 61 6.31 3.21 -8.86
CA GLU A 61 7.52 2.60 -9.37
C GLU A 61 7.45 1.09 -9.30
N ALA A 62 7.03 0.57 -8.15
CA ALA A 62 6.92 -0.87 -7.95
C ALA A 62 5.85 -1.46 -8.85
N THR A 63 4.74 -0.75 -9.03
CA THR A 63 3.66 -1.19 -9.89
C THR A 63 4.13 -1.28 -11.34
N PHE A 64 4.89 -0.29 -11.77
CA PHE A 64 5.43 -0.31 -13.11
C PHE A 64 6.34 -1.52 -13.29
N GLU A 65 7.20 -1.77 -12.34
CA GLU A 65 8.11 -2.90 -12.43
C GLU A 65 7.35 -4.22 -12.41
N ALA A 66 6.32 -4.33 -11.59
CA ALA A 66 5.54 -5.55 -11.51
C ALA A 66 4.83 -5.86 -12.82
N ASN A 67 4.34 -4.81 -13.49
CA ASN A 67 3.60 -5.00 -14.74
C ASN A 67 4.51 -5.17 -15.94
N TRP A 68 5.63 -4.45 -15.97
CA TRP A 68 6.46 -4.38 -17.16
C TRP A 68 7.84 -4.99 -17.01
N GLY A 69 8.28 -5.19 -15.76
CA GLY A 69 9.60 -5.69 -15.49
C GLY A 69 9.92 -7.01 -16.18
N PRO A 70 9.05 -8.01 -16.13
CA PRO A 70 9.34 -9.27 -16.80
C PRO A 70 9.54 -9.13 -18.30
N ILE A 71 8.76 -8.26 -18.91
CA ILE A 71 8.88 -8.01 -20.36
C ILE A 71 10.19 -7.30 -20.65
N LEU A 72 10.55 -6.33 -19.83
CA LEU A 72 11.78 -5.59 -20.02
C LEU A 72 13.00 -6.49 -19.82
N ARG A 73 12.94 -7.41 -18.87
CA ARG A 73 14.04 -8.33 -18.66
C ARG A 73 14.22 -9.27 -19.82
N ILE A 74 13.13 -9.71 -20.38
CA ILE A 74 13.19 -10.58 -21.57
C ILE A 74 13.80 -9.81 -22.73
N SER A 75 13.42 -8.56 -22.88
CA SER A 75 13.94 -7.75 -23.97
C SER A 75 15.41 -7.48 -23.85
N SER A 76 15.93 -7.40 -22.65
CA SER A 76 17.31 -7.05 -22.47
C SER A 76 18.26 -8.20 -22.70
N ASN A 77 17.75 -9.36 -22.93
CA ASN A 77 18.56 -10.46 -23.31
C ASN A 77 18.74 -10.49 -24.80
#